data_e8b2adf6f163814980497fe08514481e
#
_entry.id   e8b2adf6f163814980497fe08514481e
#
_cell.length_a   1.000
_cell.length_b   1.000
_cell.length_c   1.000
_cell.angle_alpha   90.00
_cell.angle_beta   90.00
_cell.angle_gamma   90.00
#
_symmetry.space_group_name_H-M   'P 1'
#
loop_
_entity.id
_entity.type
_entity.pdbx_description
1 polymer ?
#
loop_
_entity_poly.entity_id
_entity_poly.type
_entity_poly.pdbx_seq_one_letter_code
_entity_poly.pdbx_strand_id
1 'polypeptide(L)'
;MRAETQNIVAEIEKSLELLAQRLNWETAEFRLEEFNARVEDPNLWDDPEAAQKLMRERQALVDSINTYKGIKQDLSDNIELIELGEMEEDAEVVKDAEESLKTLKDKAAEKELEALLDGEADANDTFLEINAGAGGTESCDWASMLARMYVRWAEKKGYKVELQSESAGDEAGIKSAAYKISGHNAYGWLKSESGVHRLVRISPYDSAAKRHTSFSSVWVYPVVDDNIEIEVNPADIRVDTYRSSGAGGQHVNTTDSAVRITHIPTGIVVTSSEKSQHQNRDIAMKALKSRLYQQELDRRHAEINAAHEAKGDAGWGNQIRSYVLQPYQMVKDLRTGHETSDTKGVLDGDLDGFMAATLAMNVSGKSRSEAQGED
;
A
#
# COMPACT_ATOMS: atom_id res chain seq x y z
N MET A 1 -25.73 -23.43 -18.83
CA MET A 1 -24.65 -22.91 -17.92
C MET A 1 -24.65 -23.69 -16.60
N ARG A 2 -23.49 -24.15 -16.11
CA ARG A 2 -23.33 -24.93 -14.87
C ARG A 2 -23.53 -24.03 -13.64
N ALA A 3 -23.95 -24.63 -12.50
CA ALA A 3 -24.18 -23.86 -11.26
C ALA A 3 -22.93 -23.10 -10.75
N GLU A 4 -21.74 -23.70 -10.93
CA GLU A 4 -20.46 -23.06 -10.58
C GLU A 4 -20.22 -21.79 -11.41
N THR A 5 -20.47 -21.85 -12.71
CA THR A 5 -20.34 -20.72 -13.63
C THR A 5 -21.35 -19.61 -13.33
N GLN A 6 -22.59 -19.98 -12.95
CA GLN A 6 -23.60 -19.01 -12.51
C GLN A 6 -23.17 -18.26 -11.24
N ASN A 7 -22.52 -18.93 -10.29
CA ASN A 7 -21.98 -18.28 -9.10
C ASN A 7 -20.87 -17.27 -9.45
N ILE A 8 -19.97 -17.63 -10.38
CA ILE A 8 -18.92 -16.72 -10.86
C ILE A 8 -19.53 -15.48 -11.51
N VAL A 9 -20.53 -15.67 -12.37
CA VAL A 9 -21.27 -14.55 -13.00
C VAL A 9 -21.89 -13.65 -11.95
N ALA A 10 -22.58 -14.19 -10.95
CA ALA A 10 -23.22 -13.43 -9.88
C ALA A 10 -22.19 -12.64 -9.03
N GLU A 11 -21.00 -13.22 -8.79
CA GLU A 11 -19.93 -12.50 -8.09
C GLU A 11 -19.40 -11.32 -8.93
N ILE A 12 -19.20 -11.50 -10.24
CA ILE A 12 -18.79 -10.43 -11.15
C ILE A 12 -19.86 -9.32 -11.21
N GLU A 13 -21.13 -9.68 -11.33
CA GLU A 13 -22.25 -8.73 -11.33
C GLU A 13 -22.31 -7.90 -10.05
N LYS A 14 -22.08 -8.53 -8.90
CA LYS A 14 -22.00 -7.83 -7.61
C LYS A 14 -20.83 -6.83 -7.58
N SER A 15 -19.66 -7.22 -8.05
CA SER A 15 -18.52 -6.30 -8.15
C SER A 15 -18.79 -5.14 -9.11
N LEU A 16 -19.47 -5.40 -10.24
CA LEU A 16 -19.91 -4.35 -11.17
C LEU A 16 -20.92 -3.38 -10.53
N GLU A 17 -21.85 -3.89 -9.71
CA GLU A 17 -22.80 -3.04 -9.00
C GLU A 17 -22.10 -2.10 -8.02
N LEU A 18 -21.13 -2.61 -7.26
CA LEU A 18 -20.32 -1.80 -6.34
C LEU A 18 -19.47 -0.76 -7.09
N LEU A 19 -18.85 -1.15 -8.20
CA LEU A 19 -18.11 -0.23 -9.08
C LEU A 19 -19.02 0.87 -9.64
N ALA A 20 -20.24 0.52 -10.08
CA ALA A 20 -21.22 1.49 -10.60
C ALA A 20 -21.66 2.49 -9.51
N GLN A 21 -21.90 2.02 -8.29
CA GLN A 21 -22.25 2.87 -7.14
C GLN A 21 -21.13 3.85 -6.81
N ARG A 22 -19.87 3.36 -6.73
CA ARG A 22 -18.69 4.20 -6.43
C ARG A 22 -18.42 5.24 -7.51
N LEU A 23 -18.54 4.85 -8.77
CA LEU A 23 -18.35 5.73 -9.91
C LEU A 23 -19.47 6.78 -10.03
N ASN A 24 -20.61 6.58 -9.35
CA ASN A 24 -21.86 7.28 -9.64
C ASN A 24 -22.20 7.19 -11.13
N TRP A 25 -22.35 5.96 -11.62
CA TRP A 25 -22.45 5.63 -13.04
C TRP A 25 -23.46 6.50 -13.81
N GLU A 26 -24.60 6.81 -13.20
CA GLU A 26 -25.65 7.64 -13.82
C GLU A 26 -25.16 9.04 -14.24
N THR A 27 -24.16 9.57 -13.55
CA THR A 27 -23.62 10.91 -13.81
C THR A 27 -22.19 10.90 -14.33
N ALA A 28 -21.55 9.73 -14.39
CA ALA A 28 -20.13 9.60 -14.73
C ALA A 28 -19.80 10.14 -16.13
N GLU A 29 -20.63 9.82 -17.12
CA GLU A 29 -20.44 10.30 -18.49
C GLU A 29 -20.65 11.81 -18.60
N PHE A 30 -21.65 12.36 -17.92
CA PHE A 30 -21.88 13.80 -17.85
C PHE A 30 -20.71 14.54 -17.19
N ARG A 31 -20.19 14.02 -16.08
CA ARG A 31 -18.98 14.57 -15.44
C ARG A 31 -17.78 14.54 -16.35
N LEU A 32 -17.63 13.50 -17.16
CA LEU A 32 -16.55 13.43 -18.15
C LEU A 32 -16.70 14.51 -19.23
N GLU A 33 -17.92 14.79 -19.68
CA GLU A 33 -18.20 15.88 -20.62
C GLU A 33 -17.87 17.24 -20.01
N GLU A 34 -18.20 17.46 -18.73
CA GLU A 34 -17.81 18.68 -18.00
C GLU A 34 -16.28 18.83 -17.91
N PHE A 35 -15.55 17.75 -17.60
CA PHE A 35 -14.10 17.80 -17.58
C PHE A 35 -13.51 18.08 -18.97
N ASN A 36 -14.07 17.49 -20.02
CA ASN A 36 -13.64 17.76 -21.40
C ASN A 36 -13.85 19.24 -21.76
N ALA A 37 -15.00 19.81 -21.44
CA ALA A 37 -15.29 21.23 -21.68
C ALA A 37 -14.34 22.16 -20.92
N ARG A 38 -13.98 21.80 -19.66
CA ARG A 38 -13.02 22.60 -18.88
C ARG A 38 -11.60 22.50 -19.39
N VAL A 39 -11.19 21.36 -19.98
CA VAL A 39 -9.87 21.19 -20.61
C VAL A 39 -9.74 22.02 -21.89
N GLU A 40 -10.85 22.28 -22.58
CA GLU A 40 -10.89 23.11 -23.79
C GLU A 40 -10.86 24.62 -23.48
N ASP A 41 -11.03 25.03 -22.19
CA ASP A 41 -10.94 26.44 -21.80
C ASP A 41 -9.50 26.96 -21.92
N PRO A 42 -9.23 27.98 -22.77
CA PRO A 42 -7.88 28.54 -22.91
C PRO A 42 -7.28 29.08 -21.61
N ASN A 43 -8.12 29.59 -20.70
CA ASN A 43 -7.66 30.16 -19.43
C ASN A 43 -7.13 29.10 -18.43
N LEU A 44 -7.45 27.83 -18.64
CA LEU A 44 -6.94 26.75 -17.81
C LEU A 44 -5.39 26.68 -17.83
N TRP A 45 -4.80 26.99 -18.97
CA TRP A 45 -3.36 26.91 -19.17
C TRP A 45 -2.56 28.08 -18.57
N ASP A 46 -3.26 29.11 -18.10
CA ASP A 46 -2.65 30.20 -17.32
C ASP A 46 -2.21 29.73 -15.91
N ASP A 47 -2.83 28.63 -15.40
CA ASP A 47 -2.45 27.97 -14.15
C ASP A 47 -2.05 26.51 -14.43
N PRO A 48 -0.74 26.22 -14.56
CA PRO A 48 -0.24 24.88 -14.87
C PRO A 48 -0.60 23.82 -13.81
N GLU A 49 -0.72 24.23 -12.54
CA GLU A 49 -1.04 23.29 -11.44
C GLU A 49 -2.50 22.88 -11.50
N ALA A 50 -3.42 23.83 -11.65
CA ALA A 50 -4.83 23.58 -11.83
C ALA A 50 -5.10 22.72 -13.08
N ALA A 51 -4.37 23.01 -14.20
CA ALA A 51 -4.45 22.23 -15.40
C ALA A 51 -4.00 20.79 -15.20
N GLN A 52 -2.88 20.57 -14.53
CA GLN A 52 -2.37 19.23 -14.25
C GLN A 52 -3.31 18.44 -13.34
N LYS A 53 -3.87 19.06 -12.31
CA LYS A 53 -4.85 18.44 -11.42
C LYS A 53 -6.11 18.02 -12.19
N LEU A 54 -6.67 18.92 -13.00
CA LEU A 54 -7.86 18.63 -13.81
C LEU A 54 -7.61 17.49 -14.80
N MET A 55 -6.43 17.46 -15.45
CA MET A 55 -6.06 16.39 -16.36
C MET A 55 -5.93 15.03 -15.65
N ARG A 56 -5.39 14.99 -14.45
CA ARG A 56 -5.31 13.77 -13.63
C ARG A 56 -6.71 13.28 -13.25
N GLU A 57 -7.58 14.16 -12.75
CA GLU A 57 -8.95 13.81 -12.37
C GLU A 57 -9.76 13.31 -13.57
N ARG A 58 -9.62 13.98 -14.72
CA ARG A 58 -10.24 13.54 -15.98
C ARG A 58 -9.74 12.17 -16.40
N GLN A 59 -8.43 11.94 -16.39
CA GLN A 59 -7.85 10.65 -16.78
C GLN A 59 -8.32 9.52 -15.85
N ALA A 60 -8.33 9.74 -14.56
CA ALA A 60 -8.82 8.76 -13.57
C ALA A 60 -10.30 8.41 -13.83
N LEU A 61 -11.13 9.39 -14.17
CA LEU A 61 -12.54 9.16 -14.51
C LEU A 61 -12.68 8.37 -15.83
N VAL A 62 -11.89 8.69 -16.85
CA VAL A 62 -11.85 7.95 -18.13
C VAL A 62 -11.47 6.50 -17.89
N ASP A 63 -10.43 6.26 -17.12
CA ASP A 63 -9.92 4.91 -16.83
C ASP A 63 -10.97 4.09 -16.04
N SER A 64 -11.65 4.71 -15.09
CA SER A 64 -12.73 4.08 -14.32
C SER A 64 -13.93 3.72 -15.19
N ILE A 65 -14.36 4.62 -16.07
CA ILE A 65 -15.46 4.38 -17.03
C ILE A 65 -15.08 3.23 -17.98
N ASN A 66 -13.88 3.27 -18.55
CA ASN A 66 -13.40 2.24 -19.48
C ASN A 66 -13.28 0.88 -18.78
N THR A 67 -12.80 0.84 -17.56
CA THR A 67 -12.70 -0.38 -16.75
C THR A 67 -14.08 -0.98 -16.52
N TYR A 68 -15.03 -0.19 -16.07
CA TYR A 68 -16.40 -0.65 -15.85
C TYR A 68 -17.04 -1.18 -17.13
N LYS A 69 -16.97 -0.42 -18.23
CA LYS A 69 -17.50 -0.83 -19.54
C LYS A 69 -16.82 -2.11 -20.05
N GLY A 70 -15.49 -2.19 -19.91
CA GLY A 70 -14.71 -3.36 -20.32
C GLY A 70 -15.12 -4.62 -19.57
N ILE A 71 -15.20 -4.60 -18.24
CA ILE A 71 -15.61 -5.76 -17.43
C ILE A 71 -17.04 -6.17 -17.78
N LYS A 72 -17.95 -5.20 -17.96
CA LYS A 72 -19.34 -5.48 -18.34
C LYS A 72 -19.46 -6.12 -19.71
N GLN A 73 -18.68 -5.64 -20.69
CA GLN A 73 -18.65 -6.21 -22.04
C GLN A 73 -18.04 -7.62 -22.05
N ASP A 74 -16.87 -7.78 -21.40
CA ASP A 74 -16.21 -9.08 -21.27
C ASP A 74 -17.13 -10.13 -20.62
N LEU A 75 -17.94 -9.72 -19.63
CA LEU A 75 -18.93 -10.59 -18.98
C LEU A 75 -20.02 -11.01 -19.98
N SER A 76 -20.61 -10.06 -20.71
CA SER A 76 -21.64 -10.34 -21.73
C SER A 76 -21.13 -11.28 -22.81
N ASP A 77 -19.94 -10.99 -23.34
CA ASP A 77 -19.33 -11.78 -24.43
C ASP A 77 -19.05 -13.23 -23.99
N ASN A 78 -18.55 -13.43 -22.77
CA ASN A 78 -18.30 -14.78 -22.26
C ASN A 78 -19.59 -15.56 -21.97
N ILE A 79 -20.66 -14.90 -21.50
CA ILE A 79 -21.97 -15.54 -21.34
C ILE A 79 -22.51 -16.00 -22.68
N GLU A 80 -22.46 -15.12 -23.70
CA GLU A 80 -22.92 -15.44 -25.06
C GLU A 80 -22.10 -16.59 -25.69
N LEU A 81 -20.76 -16.61 -25.47
CA LEU A 81 -19.89 -17.69 -25.92
C LEU A 81 -20.25 -19.03 -25.27
N ILE A 82 -20.59 -19.06 -23.96
CA ILE A 82 -21.02 -20.28 -23.28
C ILE A 82 -22.36 -20.77 -23.85
N GLU A 83 -23.32 -19.88 -24.06
CA GLU A 83 -24.62 -20.23 -24.64
C GLU A 83 -24.47 -20.80 -26.04
N LEU A 84 -23.64 -20.16 -26.89
CA LEU A 84 -23.36 -20.63 -28.24
C LEU A 84 -22.65 -22.00 -28.23
N GLY A 85 -21.61 -22.18 -27.40
CA GLY A 85 -20.89 -23.42 -27.27
C GLY A 85 -21.75 -24.56 -26.75
N GLU A 86 -22.71 -24.29 -25.84
CA GLU A 86 -23.69 -25.26 -25.38
C GLU A 86 -24.69 -25.67 -26.51
N MET A 87 -25.07 -24.69 -27.38
CA MET A 87 -25.98 -24.96 -28.51
C MET A 87 -25.30 -25.75 -29.64
N GLU A 88 -24.01 -25.53 -29.87
CA GLU A 88 -23.21 -26.21 -30.89
C GLU A 88 -22.53 -27.50 -30.37
N GLU A 89 -22.75 -27.86 -29.10
CA GLU A 89 -22.11 -28.99 -28.40
C GLU A 89 -20.56 -28.91 -28.41
N ASP A 90 -20.00 -27.68 -28.48
CA ASP A 90 -18.56 -27.43 -28.47
C ASP A 90 -18.05 -27.25 -27.03
N ALA A 91 -17.58 -28.33 -26.45
CA ALA A 91 -17.08 -28.35 -25.07
C ALA A 91 -15.78 -27.57 -24.89
N GLU A 92 -15.00 -27.34 -25.93
CA GLU A 92 -13.74 -26.58 -25.88
C GLU A 92 -14.03 -25.08 -25.75
N VAL A 93 -14.93 -24.54 -26.55
CA VAL A 93 -15.38 -23.14 -26.46
C VAL A 93 -15.99 -22.84 -25.09
N VAL A 94 -16.85 -23.73 -24.59
CA VAL A 94 -17.44 -23.57 -23.24
C VAL A 94 -16.37 -23.53 -22.15
N LYS A 95 -15.37 -24.41 -22.22
CA LYS A 95 -14.29 -24.47 -21.26
C LYS A 95 -13.42 -23.19 -21.27
N ASP A 96 -13.07 -22.71 -22.46
CA ASP A 96 -12.25 -21.50 -22.61
C ASP A 96 -12.98 -20.26 -22.08
N ALA A 97 -14.29 -20.17 -22.33
CA ALA A 97 -15.11 -19.09 -21.79
C ALA A 97 -15.27 -19.17 -20.26
N GLU A 98 -15.39 -20.39 -19.68
CA GLU A 98 -15.40 -20.59 -18.23
C GLU A 98 -14.06 -20.20 -17.58
N GLU A 99 -12.91 -20.47 -18.21
CA GLU A 99 -11.58 -20.00 -17.75
C GLU A 99 -11.45 -18.48 -17.85
N SER A 100 -11.96 -17.90 -18.91
CA SER A 100 -12.01 -16.43 -19.09
C SER A 100 -12.86 -15.76 -18.02
N LEU A 101 -14.01 -16.33 -17.65
CA LEU A 101 -14.85 -15.83 -16.56
C LEU A 101 -14.14 -15.88 -15.19
N LYS A 102 -13.32 -16.90 -14.91
CA LYS A 102 -12.53 -16.96 -13.68
C LYS A 102 -11.52 -15.82 -13.62
N THR A 103 -10.81 -15.58 -14.71
CA THR A 103 -9.87 -14.45 -14.82
C THR A 103 -10.58 -13.10 -14.69
N LEU A 104 -11.77 -12.98 -15.29
CA LEU A 104 -12.58 -11.76 -15.22
C LEU A 104 -13.08 -11.50 -13.80
N LYS A 105 -13.48 -12.55 -13.05
CA LYS A 105 -13.84 -12.45 -11.64
C LYS A 105 -12.70 -11.85 -10.81
N ASP A 106 -11.48 -12.39 -10.97
CA ASP A 106 -10.31 -11.91 -10.22
C ASP A 106 -10.02 -10.43 -10.57
N LYS A 107 -10.10 -10.08 -11.86
CA LYS A 107 -9.97 -8.70 -12.34
C LYS A 107 -11.07 -7.78 -11.78
N ALA A 108 -12.31 -8.22 -11.74
CA ALA A 108 -13.43 -7.43 -11.20
C ALA A 108 -13.26 -7.19 -9.68
N ALA A 109 -12.86 -8.22 -8.93
CA ALA A 109 -12.59 -8.11 -7.50
C ALA A 109 -11.40 -7.17 -7.22
N GLU A 110 -10.33 -7.21 -8.01
CA GLU A 110 -9.21 -6.27 -7.90
C GLU A 110 -9.66 -4.83 -8.14
N LYS A 111 -10.47 -4.58 -9.17
CA LYS A 111 -10.98 -3.24 -9.48
C LYS A 111 -12.00 -2.73 -8.47
N GLU A 112 -12.80 -3.61 -7.89
CA GLU A 112 -13.66 -3.30 -6.74
C GLU A 112 -12.82 -2.80 -5.55
N LEU A 113 -11.72 -3.49 -5.23
CA LEU A 113 -10.81 -3.07 -4.16
C LEU A 113 -10.11 -1.74 -4.47
N GLU A 114 -9.64 -1.55 -5.70
CA GLU A 114 -9.09 -0.25 -6.12
C GLU A 114 -10.10 0.90 -5.96
N ALA A 115 -11.38 0.64 -6.24
CA ALA A 115 -12.43 1.64 -6.06
C ALA A 115 -12.70 2.00 -4.58
N LEU A 116 -12.19 1.22 -3.61
CA LEU A 116 -12.21 1.54 -2.19
C LEU A 116 -11.07 2.50 -1.78
N LEU A 117 -10.11 2.73 -2.68
CA LEU A 117 -8.99 3.64 -2.48
C LEU A 117 -9.41 5.07 -2.86
N ASP A 118 -10.28 5.69 -2.04
CA ASP A 118 -10.87 7.00 -2.26
C ASP A 118 -10.26 8.12 -1.39
N GLY A 119 -9.22 7.80 -0.62
CA GLY A 119 -8.49 8.78 0.17
C GLY A 119 -7.71 9.77 -0.71
N GLU A 120 -7.66 11.04 -0.30
CA GLU A 120 -6.99 12.13 -1.02
C GLU A 120 -5.54 11.76 -1.45
N ALA A 121 -4.83 11.00 -0.62
CA ALA A 121 -3.46 10.58 -0.88
C ALA A 121 -3.34 9.19 -1.53
N ASP A 122 -4.43 8.44 -1.67
CA ASP A 122 -4.36 7.01 -2.07
C ASP A 122 -3.74 6.79 -3.44
N ALA A 123 -3.97 7.72 -4.37
CA ALA A 123 -3.41 7.67 -5.72
C ALA A 123 -1.89 7.95 -5.79
N ASN A 124 -1.29 8.41 -4.69
CA ASN A 124 0.11 8.84 -4.68
C ASN A 124 1.08 7.66 -4.64
N ASP A 125 2.32 7.96 -5.05
CA ASP A 125 3.50 7.17 -4.70
C ASP A 125 3.67 7.09 -3.19
N THR A 126 4.47 6.14 -2.70
CA THR A 126 4.68 5.97 -1.26
C THR A 126 6.13 5.80 -0.88
N PHE A 127 6.46 6.23 0.33
CA PHE A 127 7.65 5.80 1.05
C PHE A 127 7.29 4.66 1.99
N LEU A 128 8.06 3.59 1.92
CA LEU A 128 8.00 2.44 2.81
C LEU A 128 9.27 2.42 3.67
N GLU A 129 9.13 2.55 4.97
CA GLU A 129 10.22 2.50 5.93
C GLU A 129 10.07 1.27 6.83
N ILE A 130 11.14 0.49 6.96
CA ILE A 130 11.17 -0.74 7.74
C ILE A 130 12.27 -0.58 8.79
N ASN A 131 11.93 -0.83 10.05
CA ASN A 131 12.86 -0.70 11.16
C ASN A 131 12.87 -1.99 11.99
N ALA A 132 14.05 -2.49 12.30
CA ALA A 132 14.21 -3.60 13.23
C ALA A 132 13.75 -3.17 14.63
N GLY A 133 12.96 -4.00 15.28
CA GLY A 133 12.54 -3.80 16.66
C GLY A 133 13.52 -4.36 17.68
N ALA A 134 13.06 -4.54 18.90
CA ALA A 134 13.85 -5.22 19.94
C ALA A 134 14.08 -6.70 19.55
N GLY A 135 15.31 -7.17 19.62
CA GLY A 135 15.66 -8.57 19.33
C GLY A 135 17.05 -8.79 18.73
N GLY A 136 17.87 -7.72 18.61
CA GLY A 136 19.24 -7.85 18.11
C GLY A 136 19.32 -8.37 16.66
N THR A 137 20.24 -9.29 16.36
CA THR A 137 20.47 -9.86 15.04
C THR A 137 19.22 -10.47 14.42
N GLU A 138 18.37 -11.14 15.21
CA GLU A 138 17.10 -11.73 14.74
C GLU A 138 16.11 -10.69 14.21
N SER A 139 15.98 -9.54 14.89
CA SER A 139 15.08 -8.47 14.40
C SER A 139 15.62 -7.77 13.15
N CYS A 140 16.94 -7.68 13.02
CA CYS A 140 17.58 -7.16 11.81
C CYS A 140 17.36 -8.08 10.61
N ASP A 141 17.46 -9.40 10.81
CA ASP A 141 17.16 -10.37 9.76
C ASP A 141 15.67 -10.36 9.40
N TRP A 142 14.78 -10.26 10.40
CA TRP A 142 13.35 -10.11 10.16
C TRP A 142 13.02 -8.85 9.34
N ALA A 143 13.64 -7.71 9.66
CA ALA A 143 13.48 -6.48 8.88
C ALA A 143 13.92 -6.66 7.43
N SER A 144 15.01 -7.41 7.18
CA SER A 144 15.46 -7.75 5.83
C SER A 144 14.46 -8.65 5.09
N MET A 145 13.85 -9.62 5.77
CA MET A 145 12.81 -10.48 5.20
C MET A 145 11.56 -9.68 4.81
N LEU A 146 11.14 -8.74 5.66
CA LEU A 146 10.01 -7.83 5.37
C LEU A 146 10.32 -6.92 4.18
N ALA A 147 11.52 -6.35 4.12
CA ALA A 147 11.95 -5.53 2.99
C ALA A 147 11.84 -6.29 1.67
N ARG A 148 12.39 -7.50 1.63
CA ARG A 148 12.28 -8.38 0.46
C ARG A 148 10.83 -8.70 0.11
N MET A 149 9.98 -8.96 1.09
CA MET A 149 8.57 -9.29 0.90
C MET A 149 7.83 -8.14 0.21
N TYR A 150 7.98 -6.91 0.70
CA TYR A 150 7.32 -5.74 0.12
C TYR A 150 7.90 -5.34 -1.24
N VAL A 151 9.21 -5.45 -1.43
CA VAL A 151 9.85 -5.20 -2.74
C VAL A 151 9.29 -6.18 -3.78
N ARG A 152 9.20 -7.47 -3.45
CA ARG A 152 8.64 -8.47 -4.36
C ARG A 152 7.17 -8.26 -4.67
N TRP A 153 6.38 -7.85 -3.67
CA TRP A 153 5.00 -7.49 -3.90
C TRP A 153 4.89 -6.32 -4.87
N ALA A 154 5.66 -5.27 -4.66
CA ALA A 154 5.66 -4.09 -5.51
C ALA A 154 6.10 -4.41 -6.95
N GLU A 155 7.13 -5.24 -7.13
CA GLU A 155 7.58 -5.72 -8.44
C GLU A 155 6.50 -6.55 -9.15
N LYS A 156 5.80 -7.43 -8.44
CA LYS A 156 4.66 -8.21 -8.99
C LYS A 156 3.52 -7.31 -9.46
N LYS A 157 3.27 -6.21 -8.76
CA LYS A 157 2.28 -5.19 -9.15
C LYS A 157 2.76 -4.27 -10.28
N GLY A 158 4.00 -4.42 -10.74
CA GLY A 158 4.59 -3.58 -11.78
C GLY A 158 5.00 -2.19 -11.29
N TYR A 159 5.13 -2.01 -9.98
CA TYR A 159 5.58 -0.74 -9.39
C TYR A 159 7.09 -0.60 -9.49
N LYS A 160 7.54 0.64 -9.65
CA LYS A 160 8.96 0.97 -9.60
C LYS A 160 9.40 1.10 -8.15
N VAL A 161 10.45 0.37 -7.76
CA VAL A 161 11.00 0.41 -6.40
C VAL A 161 12.39 1.02 -6.43
N GLU A 162 12.62 2.01 -5.60
CA GLU A 162 13.91 2.70 -5.45
C GLU A 162 14.35 2.69 -3.98
N LEU A 163 15.51 2.11 -3.70
CA LEU A 163 16.12 2.17 -2.37
C LEU A 163 16.59 3.60 -2.09
N GLN A 164 16.08 4.22 -1.05
CA GLN A 164 16.43 5.58 -0.63
C GLN A 164 17.55 5.58 0.42
N SER A 165 17.45 4.69 1.39
CA SER A 165 18.48 4.53 2.43
C SER A 165 18.42 3.13 3.04
N GLU A 166 19.56 2.63 3.45
CA GLU A 166 19.70 1.37 4.17
C GLU A 166 20.78 1.49 5.23
N SER A 167 20.49 0.96 6.42
CA SER A 167 21.44 0.82 7.50
C SER A 167 21.56 -0.67 7.83
N ALA A 168 22.74 -1.25 7.59
CA ALA A 168 23.00 -2.65 7.88
C ALA A 168 22.94 -2.96 9.37
N GLY A 169 22.54 -4.19 9.70
CA GLY A 169 22.68 -4.75 11.05
C GLY A 169 24.14 -5.02 11.38
N ASP A 170 24.45 -5.09 12.67
CA ASP A 170 25.84 -5.26 13.11
C ASP A 170 26.42 -6.63 12.71
N GLU A 171 25.62 -7.70 12.71
CA GLU A 171 26.04 -9.07 12.36
C GLU A 171 25.31 -9.60 11.13
N ALA A 172 24.01 -9.30 10.97
CA ALA A 172 23.20 -9.72 9.84
C ALA A 172 21.98 -8.82 9.66
N GLY A 173 21.38 -8.88 8.46
CA GLY A 173 20.15 -8.18 8.15
C GLY A 173 20.31 -6.66 8.08
N ILE A 174 19.20 -5.94 8.28
CA ILE A 174 19.13 -4.48 8.24
C ILE A 174 18.57 -3.91 9.54
N LYS A 175 19.15 -2.80 10.01
CA LYS A 175 18.60 -1.99 11.11
C LYS A 175 17.40 -1.19 10.66
N SER A 176 17.54 -0.56 9.50
CA SER A 176 16.47 0.21 8.86
C SER A 176 16.69 0.25 7.36
N ALA A 177 15.59 0.31 6.60
CA ALA A 177 15.62 0.59 5.19
C ALA A 177 14.43 1.46 4.81
N ALA A 178 14.62 2.36 3.84
CA ALA A 178 13.55 3.16 3.26
C ALA A 178 13.54 3.00 1.74
N TYR A 179 12.39 2.71 1.20
CA TYR A 179 12.13 2.54 -0.23
C TYR A 179 11.13 3.58 -0.69
N LYS A 180 11.31 4.10 -1.90
CA LYS A 180 10.27 4.80 -2.64
C LYS A 180 9.62 3.81 -3.59
N ILE A 181 8.31 3.67 -3.52
CA ILE A 181 7.52 2.79 -4.39
C ILE A 181 6.61 3.71 -5.21
N SER A 182 6.82 3.69 -6.54
CA SER A 182 6.10 4.55 -7.47
C SER A 182 5.18 3.71 -8.35
N GLY A 183 3.91 4.11 -8.37
CA GLY A 183 2.87 3.49 -9.17
C GLY A 183 1.47 3.93 -8.74
N HIS A 184 0.50 3.68 -9.59
CA HIS A 184 -0.88 4.08 -9.32
C HIS A 184 -1.42 3.39 -8.07
N ASN A 185 -1.97 4.19 -7.14
CA ASN A 185 -2.50 3.73 -5.85
C ASN A 185 -1.48 3.00 -4.94
N ALA A 186 -0.17 3.23 -5.13
CA ALA A 186 0.84 2.54 -4.31
C ALA A 186 0.68 2.84 -2.81
N TYR A 187 0.40 4.10 -2.44
CA TYR A 187 0.11 4.47 -1.06
C TYR A 187 -1.20 3.85 -0.57
N GLY A 188 -2.26 3.91 -1.37
CA GLY A 188 -3.57 3.39 -1.02
C GLY A 188 -3.53 1.92 -0.61
N TRP A 189 -2.81 1.09 -1.35
CA TRP A 189 -2.60 -0.32 -1.03
C TRP A 189 -1.75 -0.51 0.23
N LEU A 190 -0.61 0.17 0.32
CA LEU A 190 0.38 -0.05 1.38
C LEU A 190 0.05 0.64 2.69
N LYS A 191 -0.79 1.69 2.72
CA LYS A 191 -1.13 2.43 3.96
C LYS A 191 -1.60 1.53 5.10
N SER A 192 -2.29 0.43 4.77
CA SER A 192 -2.79 -0.54 5.72
C SER A 192 -1.70 -1.42 6.33
N GLU A 193 -0.49 -1.43 5.78
CA GLU A 193 0.64 -2.25 6.25
C GLU A 193 1.48 -1.57 7.34
N SER A 194 1.14 -0.31 7.69
CA SER A 194 1.79 0.40 8.78
C SER A 194 1.49 -0.25 10.13
N GLY A 195 2.54 -0.63 10.85
CA GLY A 195 2.42 -1.24 12.17
C GLY A 195 3.55 -2.20 12.51
N VAL A 196 3.32 -3.02 13.54
CA VAL A 196 4.31 -3.98 14.04
C VAL A 196 4.03 -5.37 13.48
N HIS A 197 5.04 -5.98 12.89
CA HIS A 197 5.04 -7.33 12.35
C HIS A 197 5.82 -8.27 13.27
N ARG A 198 5.18 -9.35 13.71
CA ARG A 198 5.76 -10.33 14.63
C ARG A 198 6.17 -11.58 13.87
N LEU A 199 7.43 -12.00 14.04
CA LEU A 199 7.95 -13.28 13.54
C LEU A 199 8.14 -14.26 14.69
N VAL A 200 7.72 -15.50 14.51
CA VAL A 200 8.01 -16.62 15.42
C VAL A 200 8.65 -17.75 14.61
N ARG A 201 9.92 -18.01 14.86
CA ARG A 201 10.67 -19.09 14.21
C ARG A 201 11.77 -19.67 15.07
N ILE A 202 12.35 -20.80 14.66
CA ILE A 202 13.63 -21.27 15.20
C ILE A 202 14.73 -20.38 14.62
N SER A 203 15.52 -19.75 15.51
CA SER A 203 16.56 -18.83 15.09
C SER A 203 17.70 -19.53 14.36
N PRO A 204 18.11 -19.09 13.16
CA PRO A 204 19.34 -19.58 12.52
C PRO A 204 20.61 -19.07 13.19
N TYR A 205 20.50 -18.07 14.09
CA TYR A 205 21.63 -17.46 14.80
C TYR A 205 21.79 -18.03 16.23
N ASP A 206 20.83 -18.85 16.70
CA ASP A 206 20.90 -19.50 18.02
C ASP A 206 21.45 -20.92 17.87
N SER A 207 22.65 -21.17 18.41
CA SER A 207 23.26 -22.50 18.41
C SER A 207 22.44 -23.57 19.12
N ALA A 208 21.54 -23.16 20.04
CA ALA A 208 20.63 -24.05 20.76
C ALA A 208 19.33 -24.33 19.97
N ALA A 209 19.17 -23.80 18.77
CA ALA A 209 18.01 -23.95 17.91
C ALA A 209 16.67 -23.66 18.63
N LYS A 210 16.66 -22.69 19.52
CA LYS A 210 15.45 -22.28 20.26
C LYS A 210 14.55 -21.43 19.37
N ARG A 211 13.25 -21.49 19.70
CA ARG A 211 12.25 -20.65 19.07
C ARG A 211 12.32 -19.24 19.65
N HIS A 212 12.47 -18.26 18.77
CA HIS A 212 12.53 -16.84 19.08
C HIS A 212 11.32 -16.09 18.54
N THR A 213 10.99 -14.99 19.17
CA THR A 213 9.99 -14.03 18.70
C THR A 213 10.71 -12.72 18.42
N SER A 214 10.56 -12.20 17.19
CA SER A 214 11.18 -10.96 16.75
C SER A 214 10.12 -10.00 16.24
N PHE A 215 10.37 -8.72 16.38
CA PHE A 215 9.47 -7.65 15.95
C PHE A 215 10.20 -6.70 15.03
N SER A 216 9.49 -6.23 14.01
CA SER A 216 9.92 -5.14 13.16
C SER A 216 8.73 -4.25 12.86
N SER A 217 8.97 -2.95 12.76
CA SER A 217 7.94 -1.98 12.42
C SER A 217 8.04 -1.59 10.95
N VAL A 218 6.89 -1.44 10.33
CA VAL A 218 6.73 -0.93 8.98
C VAL A 218 5.96 0.38 9.05
N TRP A 219 6.43 1.39 8.33
CA TRP A 219 5.76 2.69 8.23
C TRP A 219 5.61 3.05 6.75
N VAL A 220 4.44 3.53 6.41
CA VAL A 220 4.07 3.89 5.04
C VAL A 220 3.63 5.34 5.02
N TYR A 221 4.22 6.14 4.13
CA TYR A 221 3.92 7.56 4.00
C TYR A 221 3.64 7.88 2.54
N PRO A 222 2.65 8.74 2.23
CA PRO A 222 2.44 9.18 0.85
C PRO A 222 3.61 10.06 0.38
N VAL A 223 3.96 9.93 -0.88
CA VAL A 223 4.77 10.97 -1.55
C VAL A 223 3.84 12.14 -1.78
N VAL A 224 4.14 13.26 -1.12
CA VAL A 224 3.40 14.49 -1.33
C VAL A 224 3.99 15.16 -2.57
N ASP A 225 3.18 15.36 -3.59
CA ASP A 225 3.54 16.26 -4.71
C ASP A 225 3.72 17.68 -4.15
N ASP A 226 4.60 18.47 -4.75
CA ASP A 226 4.91 19.84 -4.29
C ASP A 226 3.67 20.76 -4.22
N ASN A 227 2.53 20.30 -4.67
CA ASN A 227 1.26 21.02 -4.75
C ASN A 227 0.38 20.93 -3.48
N ILE A 228 0.71 20.13 -2.49
CA ILE A 228 0.04 20.19 -1.19
C ILE A 228 0.91 21.11 -0.33
N GLU A 229 0.48 22.36 -0.16
CA GLU A 229 1.14 23.39 0.65
C GLU A 229 1.23 22.98 2.13
N ILE A 230 2.15 22.07 2.44
CA ILE A 230 2.70 22.01 3.78
C ILE A 230 3.81 23.03 3.82
N GLU A 231 3.48 24.25 4.26
CA GLU A 231 4.48 25.27 4.55
C GLU A 231 5.33 24.79 5.72
N VAL A 232 6.51 24.29 5.40
CA VAL A 232 7.54 24.04 6.42
C VAL A 232 8.34 25.34 6.59
N ASN A 233 8.08 26.05 7.70
CA ASN A 233 8.83 27.26 8.02
C ASN A 233 10.31 26.87 8.26
N PRO A 234 11.27 27.49 7.58
CA PRO A 234 12.69 27.24 7.82
C PRO A 234 13.16 27.46 9.26
N ALA A 235 12.44 28.28 10.04
CA ALA A 235 12.72 28.51 11.46
C ALA A 235 12.35 27.31 12.34
N ASP A 236 11.44 26.44 11.88
CA ASP A 236 10.95 25.28 12.61
C ASP A 236 11.75 24.00 12.34
N ILE A 237 12.75 24.08 11.47
CA ILE A 237 13.60 22.95 11.13
C ILE A 237 15.05 23.17 11.61
N ARG A 238 15.63 22.12 12.17
CA ARG A 238 17.07 22.03 12.42
C ARG A 238 17.70 21.05 11.45
N VAL A 239 18.69 21.52 10.70
CA VAL A 239 19.44 20.70 9.74
C VAL A 239 20.82 20.43 10.31
N ASP A 240 21.11 19.18 10.62
CA ASP A 240 22.40 18.71 11.08
C ASP A 240 23.07 17.89 9.97
N THR A 241 24.33 18.18 9.66
CA THR A 241 25.14 17.36 8.76
C THR A 241 26.05 16.47 9.58
N TYR A 242 26.19 15.21 9.18
CA TYR A 242 27.05 14.26 9.89
C TYR A 242 27.66 13.25 8.92
N ARG A 243 28.65 12.52 9.41
CA ARG A 243 29.27 11.44 8.65
C ARG A 243 28.43 10.18 8.74
N SER A 244 28.03 9.64 7.60
CA SER A 244 27.36 8.34 7.59
C SER A 244 28.37 7.26 7.98
N SER A 245 28.01 6.44 8.97
CA SER A 245 28.77 5.23 9.30
C SER A 245 28.18 4.07 8.50
N GLY A 246 28.91 3.63 7.46
CA GLY A 246 28.51 2.49 6.63
C GLY A 246 29.72 1.85 5.96
N ALA A 247 29.59 0.60 5.53
CA ALA A 247 30.60 -0.14 4.75
C ALA A 247 30.69 0.44 3.34
N GLY A 248 31.35 1.59 3.21
CA GLY A 248 31.61 2.29 1.93
C GLY A 248 33.04 2.78 1.89
N GLY A 249 33.60 2.90 0.68
CA GLY A 249 34.99 3.26 0.43
C GLY A 249 35.40 4.63 1.03
N GLN A 250 36.65 4.99 0.88
CA GLN A 250 37.35 6.13 1.51
C GLN A 250 36.60 7.49 1.42
N HIS A 251 35.70 7.66 0.45
CA HIS A 251 34.89 8.88 0.26
C HIS A 251 33.73 9.03 1.26
N VAL A 252 33.13 7.94 1.71
CA VAL A 252 31.98 7.92 2.65
C VAL A 252 32.41 8.32 4.06
N ASN A 253 33.67 8.01 4.40
CA ASN A 253 34.22 8.25 5.74
C ASN A 253 34.91 9.62 5.90
N THR A 254 35.03 10.43 4.83
CA THR A 254 35.77 11.70 4.85
C THR A 254 34.92 12.93 4.65
N THR A 255 33.65 12.79 4.20
CA THR A 255 32.75 13.92 3.93
C THR A 255 31.48 13.84 4.78
N ASP A 256 31.10 14.96 5.41
CA ASP A 256 29.85 15.11 6.16
C ASP A 256 28.68 15.29 5.16
N SER A 257 28.39 14.25 4.35
CA SER A 257 27.38 14.30 3.30
C SER A 257 25.98 13.90 3.79
N ALA A 258 25.88 13.16 4.89
CA ALA A 258 24.60 12.77 5.46
C ALA A 258 23.90 13.96 6.12
N VAL A 259 22.60 14.06 5.89
CA VAL A 259 21.75 15.15 6.40
C VAL A 259 20.69 14.56 7.33
N ARG A 260 20.56 15.18 8.50
CA ARG A 260 19.45 14.96 9.43
C ARG A 260 18.64 16.24 9.52
N ILE A 261 17.35 16.15 9.25
CA ILE A 261 16.40 17.24 9.45
C ILE A 261 15.50 16.88 10.63
N THR A 262 15.46 17.78 11.62
CA THR A 262 14.57 17.67 12.77
C THR A 262 13.54 18.79 12.69
N HIS A 263 12.27 18.47 12.66
CA HIS A 263 11.20 19.44 12.79
C HIS A 263 10.93 19.69 14.27
N ILE A 264 11.27 20.90 14.74
CA ILE A 264 11.29 21.25 16.17
C ILE A 264 9.90 21.10 16.82
N PRO A 265 8.80 21.60 16.21
CA PRO A 265 7.48 21.55 16.85
C PRO A 265 6.92 20.13 17.01
N THR A 266 7.18 19.23 16.03
CA THR A 266 6.62 17.88 16.04
C THR A 266 7.60 16.82 16.54
N GLY A 267 8.91 17.16 16.65
CA GLY A 267 9.96 16.22 17.02
C GLY A 267 10.29 15.18 15.91
N ILE A 268 9.71 15.31 14.72
CA ILE A 268 9.97 14.39 13.61
C ILE A 268 11.42 14.56 13.15
N VAL A 269 12.12 13.43 13.04
CA VAL A 269 13.50 13.36 12.56
C VAL A 269 13.54 12.53 11.29
N VAL A 270 14.18 13.09 10.26
CA VAL A 270 14.42 12.41 8.97
C VAL A 270 15.91 12.47 8.64
N THR A 271 16.44 11.37 8.12
CA THR A 271 17.86 11.27 7.74
C THR A 271 17.97 10.81 6.29
N SER A 272 18.96 11.34 5.58
CA SER A 272 19.34 10.89 4.23
C SER A 272 20.86 10.84 4.11
N SER A 273 21.39 9.81 3.45
CA SER A 273 22.84 9.50 3.43
C SER A 273 23.38 9.16 2.03
N GLU A 274 22.86 9.80 0.97
CA GLU A 274 23.35 9.69 -0.39
C GLU A 274 24.71 10.39 -0.60
N LYS A 275 25.29 10.26 -1.80
CA LYS A 275 26.62 10.81 -2.13
C LYS A 275 26.69 12.34 -2.15
N SER A 276 25.57 13.03 -2.37
CA SER A 276 25.51 14.49 -2.47
C SER A 276 24.72 15.10 -1.33
N GLN A 277 25.33 16.01 -0.57
CA GLN A 277 24.71 16.74 0.53
C GLN A 277 23.45 17.52 0.09
N HIS A 278 23.47 18.14 -1.12
CA HIS A 278 22.31 18.85 -1.66
C HIS A 278 21.15 17.91 -1.94
N GLN A 279 21.42 16.77 -2.60
CA GLN A 279 20.40 15.75 -2.85
C GLN A 279 19.85 15.18 -1.53
N ASN A 280 20.72 14.95 -0.54
CA ASN A 280 20.29 14.47 0.78
C ASN A 280 19.35 15.45 1.47
N ARG A 281 19.61 16.75 1.34
CA ARG A 281 18.74 17.78 1.90
C ARG A 281 17.38 17.79 1.23
N ASP A 282 17.32 17.68 -0.09
CA ASP A 282 16.07 17.66 -0.85
C ASP A 282 15.25 16.39 -0.55
N ILE A 283 15.91 15.23 -0.52
CA ILE A 283 15.28 13.95 -0.17
C ILE A 283 14.74 13.99 1.26
N ALA A 284 15.56 14.44 2.22
CA ALA A 284 15.15 14.55 3.61
C ALA A 284 14.01 15.57 3.79
N MET A 285 13.99 16.67 3.03
CA MET A 285 12.91 17.65 3.06
C MET A 285 11.61 17.05 2.50
N LYS A 286 11.67 16.33 1.39
CA LYS A 286 10.50 15.62 0.83
C LYS A 286 9.96 14.58 1.80
N ALA A 287 10.83 13.78 2.41
CA ALA A 287 10.44 12.81 3.42
C ALA A 287 9.86 13.46 4.68
N LEU A 288 10.38 14.62 5.11
CA LEU A 288 9.82 15.39 6.22
C LEU A 288 8.41 15.90 5.89
N LYS A 289 8.23 16.50 4.71
CA LYS A 289 6.89 16.94 4.24
C LYS A 289 5.91 15.78 4.22
N SER A 290 6.32 14.61 3.73
CA SER A 290 5.47 13.41 3.72
C SER A 290 5.06 12.96 5.12
N ARG A 291 5.98 13.01 6.10
CA ARG A 291 5.67 12.68 7.50
C ARG A 291 4.74 13.69 8.15
N LEU A 292 4.95 14.97 7.88
CA LEU A 292 4.07 16.04 8.38
C LEU A 292 2.66 15.92 7.79
N TYR A 293 2.57 15.61 6.50
CA TYR A 293 1.29 15.36 5.84
C TYR A 293 0.55 14.17 6.47
N GLN A 294 1.25 13.05 6.69
CA GLN A 294 0.64 11.90 7.36
C GLN A 294 0.17 12.25 8.77
N GLN A 295 0.97 12.99 9.53
CA GLN A 295 0.57 13.44 10.88
C GLN A 295 -0.67 14.33 10.84
N GLU A 296 -0.79 15.21 9.86
CA GLU A 296 -1.97 16.06 9.68
C GLU A 296 -3.20 15.24 9.27
N LEU A 297 -3.03 14.25 8.39
CA LEU A 297 -4.10 13.29 8.06
C LEU A 297 -4.54 12.50 9.29
N ASP A 298 -3.58 11.97 10.04
CA ASP A 298 -3.88 11.22 11.28
C ASP A 298 -4.58 12.09 12.31
N ARG A 299 -4.21 13.38 12.40
CA ARG A 299 -4.89 14.37 13.26
C ARG A 299 -6.34 14.57 12.81
N ARG A 300 -6.60 14.76 11.52
CA ARG A 300 -7.96 14.92 10.97
C ARG A 300 -8.79 13.66 11.17
N HIS A 301 -8.20 12.48 10.93
CA HIS A 301 -8.84 11.19 11.20
C HIS A 301 -9.06 10.97 12.70
N ALA A 302 -8.13 11.36 13.56
CA ALA A 302 -8.27 11.26 15.01
C ALA A 302 -9.36 12.19 15.54
N GLU A 303 -9.52 13.39 14.98
CA GLU A 303 -10.64 14.30 15.33
C GLU A 303 -12.00 13.70 14.93
N ILE A 304 -12.07 13.00 13.79
CA ILE A 304 -13.24 12.25 13.35
C ILE A 304 -13.48 11.00 14.22
N ASN A 305 -12.42 10.29 14.55
CA ASN A 305 -12.48 9.06 15.36
C ASN A 305 -12.59 9.33 16.86
N ALA A 306 -12.10 10.47 17.37
CA ALA A 306 -12.27 10.85 18.78
C ALA A 306 -13.76 11.06 19.17
N ALA A 307 -14.61 11.30 18.21
CA ALA A 307 -16.07 11.21 18.38
C ALA A 307 -16.56 9.75 18.55
N HIS A 308 -15.76 8.75 18.12
CA HIS A 308 -16.07 7.31 18.21
C HIS A 308 -15.26 6.55 19.28
N GLU A 309 -14.07 7.03 19.69
CA GLU A 309 -13.15 6.30 20.57
C GLU A 309 -13.11 6.80 22.03
N ALA A 310 -14.22 7.15 22.61
CA ALA A 310 -14.30 7.34 24.06
C ALA A 310 -14.11 6.02 24.87
N LYS A 311 -13.57 4.95 24.26
CA LYS A 311 -13.33 3.67 24.97
C LYS A 311 -12.10 2.93 24.40
N GLY A 312 -11.02 2.86 25.16
CA GLY A 312 -10.08 1.75 25.08
C GLY A 312 -8.59 2.05 24.91
N ASP A 313 -7.88 1.71 25.94
CA ASP A 313 -6.47 1.87 26.27
C ASP A 313 -5.46 1.29 25.25
N ALA A 314 -4.40 2.03 24.98
CA ALA A 314 -3.31 1.66 24.07
C ALA A 314 -2.08 1.19 24.86
N GLY A 315 -1.88 -0.11 24.95
CA GLY A 315 -0.64 -0.68 25.44
C GLY A 315 -0.22 -1.88 24.58
N TRP A 316 1.01 -1.90 24.04
CA TRP A 316 1.64 -3.00 23.28
C TRP A 316 0.82 -3.56 22.09
N GLY A 317 -0.18 -2.86 21.62
CA GLY A 317 -1.29 -3.34 20.84
C GLY A 317 -1.23 -3.09 19.32
N ASN A 318 -0.18 -2.51 18.76
CA ASN A 318 -0.13 -2.20 17.33
C ASN A 318 0.48 -3.32 16.47
N GLN A 319 0.41 -4.59 16.94
CA GLN A 319 0.74 -5.72 16.10
C GLN A 319 -0.38 -5.89 15.07
N ILE A 320 -0.03 -5.72 13.80
CA ILE A 320 -0.98 -5.89 12.70
C ILE A 320 -0.97 -7.32 12.17
N ARG A 321 0.22 -7.97 12.15
CA ARG A 321 0.33 -9.31 11.56
C ARG A 321 1.34 -10.18 12.29
N SER A 322 1.01 -11.47 12.46
CA SER A 322 1.87 -12.48 13.06
C SER A 322 2.26 -13.53 12.03
N TYR A 323 3.55 -13.82 11.94
CA TYR A 323 4.15 -14.80 11.04
C TYR A 323 4.75 -15.90 11.90
N VAL A 324 4.20 -17.11 11.82
CA VAL A 324 4.68 -18.30 12.54
C VAL A 324 5.24 -19.27 11.50
N LEU A 325 6.52 -19.58 11.59
CA LEU A 325 7.20 -20.53 10.69
C LEU A 325 7.38 -21.91 11.35
N GLN A 326 7.48 -21.97 12.67
CA GLN A 326 7.56 -23.21 13.44
C GLN A 326 6.81 -23.09 14.79
N PRO A 327 6.17 -24.17 15.30
CA PRO A 327 6.16 -25.56 14.80
C PRO A 327 5.14 -25.79 13.66
N TYR A 328 4.25 -24.83 13.42
CA TYR A 328 3.31 -24.84 12.29
C TYR A 328 3.54 -23.58 11.44
N GLN A 329 3.05 -23.60 10.22
CA GLN A 329 3.16 -22.47 9.32
C GLN A 329 1.83 -21.71 9.26
N MET A 330 1.86 -20.41 9.58
CA MET A 330 0.68 -19.57 9.55
C MET A 330 1.08 -18.09 9.51
N VAL A 331 0.44 -17.34 8.65
CA VAL A 331 0.42 -15.86 8.70
C VAL A 331 -0.99 -15.42 9.02
N LYS A 332 -1.16 -14.58 10.03
CA LYS A 332 -2.47 -14.09 10.48
C LYS A 332 -2.44 -12.59 10.68
N ASP A 333 -3.36 -11.88 10.06
CA ASP A 333 -3.64 -10.49 10.35
C ASP A 333 -4.53 -10.40 11.60
N LEU A 334 -4.06 -9.67 12.60
CA LEU A 334 -4.73 -9.58 13.90
C LEU A 334 -5.90 -8.58 13.91
N ARG A 335 -6.04 -7.79 12.85
CA ARG A 335 -7.11 -6.79 12.69
C ARG A 335 -8.32 -7.41 12.03
N THR A 336 -8.09 -8.10 10.92
CA THR A 336 -9.15 -8.67 10.06
C THR A 336 -9.45 -10.13 10.37
N GLY A 337 -8.53 -10.83 11.07
CA GLY A 337 -8.60 -12.28 11.26
C GLY A 337 -8.23 -13.10 10.03
N HIS A 338 -7.93 -12.46 8.89
CA HIS A 338 -7.50 -13.17 7.68
C HIS A 338 -6.21 -13.95 7.94
N GLU A 339 -6.18 -15.22 7.58
CA GLU A 339 -5.04 -16.11 7.82
C GLU A 339 -4.78 -17.05 6.65
N THR A 340 -3.52 -17.43 6.48
CA THR A 340 -3.09 -18.42 5.48
C THR A 340 -1.96 -19.29 6.02
N SER A 341 -1.92 -20.55 5.59
CA SER A 341 -0.81 -21.46 5.86
C SER A 341 0.35 -21.33 4.87
N ASP A 342 0.14 -20.64 3.74
CA ASP A 342 1.20 -20.39 2.76
C ASP A 342 2.12 -19.24 3.19
N THR A 343 2.92 -19.50 4.20
CA THR A 343 3.90 -18.52 4.71
C THR A 343 4.96 -18.18 3.68
N LYS A 344 5.30 -19.12 2.79
CA LYS A 344 6.30 -18.91 1.76
C LYS A 344 5.80 -17.98 0.67
N GLY A 345 4.57 -18.16 0.19
CA GLY A 345 3.93 -17.26 -0.78
C GLY A 345 3.85 -15.84 -0.23
N VAL A 346 3.42 -15.69 1.03
CA VAL A 346 3.36 -14.37 1.69
C VAL A 346 4.74 -13.71 1.76
N LEU A 347 5.78 -14.42 2.21
CA LEU A 347 7.16 -13.88 2.27
C LEU A 347 7.77 -13.63 0.88
N ASP A 348 7.21 -14.24 -0.16
CA ASP A 348 7.54 -13.98 -1.56
C ASP A 348 6.64 -12.89 -2.19
N GLY A 349 5.85 -12.17 -1.39
CA GLY A 349 5.09 -10.99 -1.79
C GLY A 349 3.64 -11.26 -2.19
N ASP A 350 3.02 -12.34 -1.74
CA ASP A 350 1.57 -12.55 -1.87
C ASP A 350 0.84 -11.92 -0.69
N LEU A 351 0.56 -10.61 -0.82
CA LEU A 351 -0.02 -9.77 0.24
C LEU A 351 -1.44 -9.30 -0.09
N ASP A 352 -1.90 -9.49 -1.32
CA ASP A 352 -3.16 -8.91 -1.81
C ASP A 352 -4.36 -9.30 -0.94
N GLY A 353 -4.45 -10.55 -0.51
CA GLY A 353 -5.53 -11.01 0.37
C GLY A 353 -5.59 -10.31 1.72
N PHE A 354 -4.42 -10.00 2.32
CA PHE A 354 -4.35 -9.26 3.58
C PHE A 354 -4.73 -7.80 3.42
N MET A 355 -4.21 -7.15 2.36
CA MET A 355 -4.51 -5.75 2.06
C MET A 355 -6.00 -5.58 1.72
N ALA A 356 -6.54 -6.46 0.89
CA ALA A 356 -7.95 -6.49 0.53
C ALA A 356 -8.86 -6.63 1.76
N ALA A 357 -8.57 -7.58 2.65
CA ALA A 357 -9.33 -7.78 3.87
C ALA A 357 -9.32 -6.54 4.77
N THR A 358 -8.15 -5.85 4.85
CA THR A 358 -8.03 -4.62 5.65
C THR A 358 -8.80 -3.46 5.01
N LEU A 359 -8.75 -3.29 3.69
CA LEU A 359 -9.51 -2.27 2.97
C LEU A 359 -11.02 -2.48 3.15
N ALA A 360 -11.50 -3.73 2.99
CA ALA A 360 -12.90 -4.07 3.19
C ALA A 360 -13.38 -3.80 4.62
N MET A 361 -12.54 -4.08 5.63
CA MET A 361 -12.83 -3.79 7.02
C MET A 361 -12.99 -2.28 7.26
N ASN A 362 -12.07 -1.47 6.72
CA ASN A 362 -12.10 -0.02 6.88
C ASN A 362 -13.38 0.61 6.29
N VAL A 363 -13.87 0.07 5.17
CA VAL A 363 -15.12 0.55 4.53
C VAL A 363 -16.36 0.12 5.31
N SER A 364 -16.37 -1.09 5.88
CA SER A 364 -17.53 -1.61 6.63
C SER A 364 -17.71 -0.94 8.00
N GLY A 365 -16.77 -0.11 8.46
CA GLY A 365 -16.84 0.54 9.77
C GLY A 365 -16.84 -0.41 10.97
N LYS A 366 -16.59 -1.71 10.76
CA LYS A 366 -16.52 -2.70 11.83
C LYS A 366 -15.22 -2.51 12.60
N SER A 367 -15.32 -2.07 13.83
CA SER A 367 -14.19 -1.93 14.74
C SER A 367 -13.73 -3.30 15.26
N ARG A 368 -12.48 -3.35 15.76
CA ARG A 368 -11.79 -4.51 16.33
C ARG A 368 -12.61 -5.29 17.39
N SER A 369 -13.63 -4.70 17.99
CA SER A 369 -14.44 -5.29 19.06
C SER A 369 -15.51 -6.28 18.58
N GLU A 370 -15.93 -6.21 17.31
CA GLU A 370 -17.01 -7.04 16.79
C GLU A 370 -16.49 -8.34 16.14
N ALA A 371 -15.23 -8.37 15.71
CA ALA A 371 -14.60 -9.58 15.14
C ALA A 371 -14.17 -10.62 16.20
N GLN A 372 -14.20 -10.30 17.50
CA GLN A 372 -13.82 -11.19 18.59
C GLN A 372 -15.00 -11.71 19.41
N GLY A 373 -16.23 -11.41 19.02
CA GLY A 373 -17.45 -11.71 19.78
C GLY A 373 -18.30 -12.86 19.24
N GLU A 374 -17.85 -13.57 18.21
CA GLU A 374 -18.54 -14.76 17.69
C GLU A 374 -17.63 -16.00 17.77
N ASP A 375 -17.34 -16.45 19.01
CA ASP A 375 -16.91 -17.82 19.34
C ASP A 375 -17.57 -18.27 20.65
#